data_66d1873b342a5a618882916e35329db8
#
_entry.id   66d1873b342a5a618882916e35329db8
#
_cell.length_a   1.000
_cell.length_b   1.000
_cell.length_c   1.000
_cell.angle_alpha   90.00
_cell.angle_beta   90.00
_cell.angle_gamma   90.00
#
_symmetry.space_group_name_H-M   'P 1'
#
loop_
_entity.id
_entity.type
_entity.pdbx_description
1 polymer ?
#
loop_
_entity_poly.entity_id
_entity_poly.type
_entity_poly.pdbx_seq_one_letter_code
_entity_poly.pdbx_strand_id
1 'polypeptide(L)'
;MSSLVKLNKINSHLFEIVINRPEKLNAMTKPMWIELGKIFKKISKEKNLRCVIIRGEGGKSFSPGNDIGEFKKERSSSKLAKSYGKFLHGTLGAIFNCPVPTIAMIEG
;
A
#
# COMPACT_ATOMS: atom_id res chain seq x y z
N MET A 1 -7.68 13.34 -11.08
CA MET A 1 -6.61 13.14 -10.07
C MET A 1 -6.04 11.75 -10.18
N SER A 2 -4.73 11.64 -10.27
CA SER A 2 -4.09 10.34 -10.22
C SER A 2 -4.14 9.80 -8.80
N SER A 3 -4.45 8.53 -8.66
CA SER A 3 -4.44 7.86 -7.36
C SER A 3 -3.00 7.67 -6.88
N LEU A 4 -2.75 7.86 -5.58
CA LEU A 4 -1.43 7.62 -4.98
C LEU A 4 -1.14 6.13 -4.80
N VAL A 5 -2.17 5.30 -4.83
CA VAL A 5 -2.04 3.84 -4.88
C VAL A 5 -2.98 3.35 -5.98
N LYS A 6 -2.43 2.67 -6.97
CA LYS A 6 -3.19 2.23 -8.15
C LYS A 6 -3.32 0.71 -8.18
N LEU A 7 -4.45 0.23 -8.70
CA LEU A 7 -4.66 -1.18 -8.96
C LEU A 7 -4.76 -1.39 -10.47
N ASN A 8 -3.89 -2.21 -11.01
CA ASN A 8 -3.91 -2.60 -12.41
C ASN A 8 -4.22 -4.09 -12.52
N LYS A 9 -5.28 -4.42 -13.22
CA LYS A 9 -5.62 -5.82 -13.50
C LYS A 9 -4.91 -6.24 -14.78
N ILE A 10 -3.77 -6.90 -14.63
CA ILE A 10 -2.97 -7.36 -15.78
C ILE A 10 -3.77 -8.39 -16.57
N ASN A 11 -4.34 -9.36 -15.85
CA ASN A 11 -5.30 -10.31 -16.38
C ASN A 11 -6.13 -10.85 -15.20
N SER A 12 -7.00 -11.83 -15.42
CA SER A 12 -7.87 -12.35 -14.37
C SER A 12 -7.12 -13.05 -13.22
N HIS A 13 -5.87 -13.44 -13.44
CA HIS A 13 -5.05 -14.19 -12.48
C HIS A 13 -3.96 -13.37 -11.81
N LEU A 14 -3.59 -12.22 -12.40
CA LEU A 14 -2.49 -11.40 -11.94
C LEU A 14 -2.92 -9.94 -11.84
N PHE A 15 -2.84 -9.39 -10.64
CA PHE A 15 -3.08 -7.97 -10.40
C PHE A 15 -1.78 -7.32 -9.95
N GLU A 16 -1.64 -6.03 -10.27
CA GLU A 16 -0.50 -5.21 -9.90
C GLU A 16 -0.98 -4.03 -9.07
N ILE A 17 -0.36 -3.82 -7.91
CA ILE A 17 -0.61 -2.65 -7.09
C ILE A 17 0.61 -1.75 -7.21
N VAL A 18 0.39 -0.47 -7.52
CA VAL A 18 1.46 0.50 -7.74
C VAL A 18 1.40 1.58 -6.68
N ILE A 19 2.50 1.73 -5.93
CA ILE A 19 2.68 2.86 -5.03
C ILE A 19 3.15 4.03 -5.90
N ASN A 20 2.34 5.07 -6.01
CA ASN A 20 2.51 6.12 -7.03
C ASN A 20 2.74 7.49 -6.41
N ARG A 21 3.91 7.67 -5.82
CA ARG A 21 4.35 8.95 -5.28
C ARG A 21 5.86 9.12 -5.55
N PRO A 22 6.25 9.03 -6.85
CA PRO A 22 7.69 8.96 -7.19
C PRO A 22 8.47 10.21 -6.81
N GLU A 23 7.83 11.39 -6.74
CA GLU A 23 8.46 12.65 -6.32
C GLU A 23 8.91 12.64 -4.86
N LYS A 24 8.40 11.71 -4.07
CA LYS A 24 8.81 11.48 -2.67
C LYS A 24 9.35 10.05 -2.49
N LEU A 25 9.88 9.46 -3.56
CA LEU A 25 10.43 8.09 -3.56
C LEU A 25 9.41 7.06 -3.04
N ASN A 26 8.12 7.33 -3.22
CA ASN A 26 7.01 6.47 -2.80
C ASN A 26 6.87 6.33 -1.27
N ALA A 27 7.26 7.39 -0.53
CA ALA A 27 6.99 7.45 0.90
C ALA A 27 5.48 7.40 1.16
N MET A 28 5.07 6.62 2.15
CA MET A 28 3.67 6.32 2.43
C MET A 28 3.04 7.33 3.37
N THR A 29 1.95 7.94 2.93
CA THR A 29 1.10 8.80 3.76
C THR A 29 -0.05 7.96 4.34
N LYS A 30 -0.76 8.53 5.32
CA LYS A 30 -1.94 7.88 5.91
C LYS A 30 -3.02 7.54 4.87
N PRO A 31 -3.40 8.46 3.95
CA PRO A 31 -4.35 8.11 2.89
C PRO A 31 -3.88 6.95 2.01
N MET A 32 -2.58 6.87 1.75
CA MET A 32 -2.01 5.77 0.97
C MET A 32 -2.15 4.43 1.69
N TRP A 33 -1.87 4.39 3.01
CA TRP A 33 -2.06 3.18 3.81
C TRP A 33 -3.52 2.74 3.82
N ILE A 34 -4.45 3.69 3.96
CA ILE A 34 -5.89 3.40 3.95
C ILE A 34 -6.30 2.82 2.59
N GLU A 35 -5.87 3.45 1.50
CA GLU A 35 -6.20 3.01 0.15
C GLU A 35 -5.64 1.62 -0.14
N LEU A 36 -4.39 1.38 0.25
CA LEU A 36 -3.75 0.07 0.09
C LEU A 36 -4.54 -1.02 0.82
N GLY A 37 -4.99 -0.75 2.04
CA GLY A 37 -5.82 -1.68 2.81
C GLY A 37 -7.15 -1.98 2.14
N LYS A 38 -7.80 -0.96 1.58
CA LYS A 38 -9.07 -1.12 0.84
C LYS A 38 -8.87 -1.99 -0.40
N ILE A 39 -7.78 -1.77 -1.13
CA ILE A 39 -7.47 -2.55 -2.34
C ILE A 39 -7.28 -4.02 -1.97
N PHE A 40 -6.49 -4.32 -0.94
CA PHE A 40 -6.27 -5.71 -0.51
C PHE A 40 -7.56 -6.40 -0.05
N LYS A 41 -8.41 -5.70 0.68
CA LYS A 41 -9.72 -6.26 1.08
C LYS A 41 -10.60 -6.57 -0.13
N LYS A 42 -10.59 -5.69 -1.12
CA LYS A 42 -11.37 -5.86 -2.34
C LYS A 42 -10.86 -7.04 -3.17
N ILE A 43 -9.55 -7.09 -3.45
CA ILE A 43 -8.99 -8.14 -4.30
C ILE A 43 -8.98 -9.51 -3.64
N SER A 44 -9.00 -9.58 -2.31
CA SER A 44 -9.06 -10.86 -1.58
C SER A 44 -10.34 -11.63 -1.87
N LYS A 45 -11.35 -10.99 -2.43
CA LYS A 45 -12.62 -11.60 -2.83
C LYS A 45 -12.64 -12.12 -4.27
N GLU A 46 -11.58 -11.85 -5.02
CA GLU A 46 -11.49 -12.26 -6.44
C GLU A 46 -11.19 -13.77 -6.55
N LYS A 47 -12.09 -14.50 -7.16
CA LYS A 47 -12.01 -15.98 -7.23
C LYS A 47 -10.90 -16.48 -8.13
N ASN A 48 -10.60 -15.76 -9.20
CA ASN A 48 -9.64 -16.20 -10.22
C ASN A 48 -8.22 -15.66 -9.98
N LEU A 49 -8.05 -14.80 -9.00
CA LEU A 49 -6.75 -14.21 -8.69
C LEU A 49 -5.79 -15.30 -8.18
N ARG A 50 -4.56 -15.29 -8.68
CA ARG A 50 -3.51 -16.26 -8.31
C ARG A 50 -2.29 -15.59 -7.70
N CYS A 51 -2.06 -14.30 -7.99
CA CYS A 51 -0.87 -13.59 -7.53
C CYS A 51 -1.11 -12.09 -7.57
N VAL A 52 -0.51 -11.37 -6.61
CA VAL A 52 -0.51 -9.91 -6.57
C VAL A 52 0.93 -9.43 -6.55
N ILE A 53 1.26 -8.48 -7.41
CA ILE A 53 2.56 -7.83 -7.41
C ILE A 53 2.38 -6.42 -6.85
N ILE A 54 3.29 -6.00 -5.96
CA ILE A 54 3.37 -4.61 -5.50
C ILE A 54 4.67 -4.03 -6.00
N ARG A 55 4.61 -2.85 -6.60
CA ARG A 55 5.82 -2.12 -7.03
C ARG A 55 5.69 -0.63 -6.77
N GLY A 56 6.80 0.08 -6.82
CA GLY A 56 6.83 1.53 -6.77
C GLY A 56 6.92 2.13 -8.17
N GLU A 57 6.23 3.25 -8.39
CA GLU A 57 6.31 4.00 -9.64
C GLU A 57 7.65 4.75 -9.73
N GLY A 58 8.13 4.99 -10.94
CA GLY A 58 9.28 5.83 -11.22
C GLY A 58 10.61 5.12 -11.43
N GLY A 59 10.71 3.83 -11.14
CA GLY A 59 11.92 3.03 -11.38
C GLY A 59 13.11 3.35 -10.49
N LYS A 60 12.93 4.14 -9.43
CA LYS A 60 14.03 4.54 -8.52
C LYS A 60 13.91 3.96 -7.13
N SER A 61 12.70 3.75 -6.64
CA SER A 61 12.47 3.28 -5.29
C SER A 61 11.17 2.51 -5.22
N PHE A 62 11.17 1.44 -4.44
CA PHE A 62 9.95 0.74 -4.05
C PHE A 62 9.15 1.62 -3.09
N SER A 63 9.66 1.82 -1.89
CA SER A 63 9.14 2.74 -0.87
C SER A 63 10.08 2.72 0.33
N PRO A 64 10.41 3.90 0.91
CA PRO A 64 11.16 3.94 2.17
C PRO A 64 10.28 3.73 3.40
N GLY A 65 8.96 3.52 3.22
CA GLY A 65 8.01 3.39 4.32
C GLY A 65 7.27 4.69 4.59
N ASN A 66 7.02 4.98 5.86
CA ASN A 66 6.23 6.14 6.24
C ASN A 66 6.88 7.48 5.86
N ASP A 67 6.07 8.43 5.41
CA ASP A 67 6.49 9.81 5.24
C ASP A 67 6.87 10.37 6.63
N ILE A 68 8.11 10.78 6.79
CA ILE A 68 8.64 11.19 8.10
C ILE A 68 7.92 12.42 8.65
N GLY A 69 7.61 13.39 7.79
CA GLY A 69 6.90 14.60 8.20
C GLY A 69 5.50 14.30 8.71
N GLU A 70 4.76 13.48 7.98
CA GLU A 70 3.42 13.06 8.39
C GLU A 70 3.46 12.16 9.63
N PHE A 71 4.42 11.24 9.68
CA PHE A 71 4.58 10.32 10.81
C PHE A 71 4.79 11.08 12.13
N LYS A 72 5.65 12.10 12.13
CA LYS A 72 5.87 12.95 13.30
C LYS A 72 4.59 13.65 13.73
N LYS A 73 3.84 14.21 12.77
CA LYS A 73 2.58 14.89 13.04
C LYS A 73 1.55 13.93 13.63
N GLU A 74 1.40 12.74 13.05
CA GLU A 74 0.43 11.75 13.49
C GLU A 74 0.77 11.15 14.86
N ARG A 75 2.02 11.26 15.28
CA ARG A 75 2.45 10.77 16.58
C ARG A 75 2.64 11.87 17.63
N SER A 76 2.16 13.07 17.33
CA SER A 76 2.29 14.23 18.22
C SER A 76 1.43 14.13 19.49
N SER A 77 0.46 13.21 19.52
CA SER A 77 -0.36 12.94 20.70
C SER A 77 -0.67 11.45 20.80
N SER A 78 -1.04 10.96 21.98
CA SER A 78 -1.41 9.55 22.15
C SER A 78 -2.63 9.18 21.34
N LYS A 79 -3.60 10.10 21.19
CA LYS A 79 -4.80 9.88 20.39
C LYS A 79 -4.46 9.69 18.91
N LEU A 80 -3.62 10.58 18.36
CA LEU A 80 -3.20 10.51 16.97
C LEU A 80 -2.34 9.27 16.72
N ALA A 81 -1.45 8.92 17.65
CA ALA A 81 -0.61 7.74 17.52
C ALA A 81 -1.45 6.45 17.50
N LYS A 82 -2.49 6.35 18.34
CA LYS A 82 -3.39 5.21 18.35
C LYS A 82 -4.18 5.10 17.04
N SER A 83 -4.69 6.22 16.56
CA SER A 83 -5.42 6.27 15.28
C SER A 83 -4.54 5.82 14.12
N TYR A 84 -3.32 6.34 14.04
CA TYR A 84 -2.37 5.96 13.00
C TYR A 84 -2.02 4.47 13.07
N GLY A 85 -1.73 3.96 14.27
CA GLY A 85 -1.45 2.54 14.48
C GLY A 85 -2.60 1.64 14.05
N LYS A 86 -3.83 2.05 14.32
CA LYS A 86 -5.03 1.30 13.93
C LYS A 86 -5.13 1.15 12.40
N PHE A 87 -4.92 2.23 11.65
CA PHE A 87 -4.92 2.18 10.19
C PHE A 87 -3.80 1.31 9.65
N LEU A 88 -2.61 1.47 10.20
CA LEU A 88 -1.45 0.69 9.78
C LEU A 88 -1.66 -0.80 10.03
N HIS A 89 -2.10 -1.17 11.23
CA HIS A 89 -2.39 -2.57 11.57
C HIS A 89 -3.50 -3.15 10.68
N GLY A 90 -4.54 -2.35 10.38
CA GLY A 90 -5.61 -2.78 9.50
C GLY A 90 -5.11 -3.11 8.10
N THR A 91 -4.26 -2.26 7.55
CA THR A 91 -3.68 -2.47 6.22
C THR A 91 -2.73 -3.66 6.20
N LEU A 92 -1.81 -3.75 7.16
CA LEU A 92 -0.87 -4.86 7.24
C LEU A 92 -1.61 -6.19 7.43
N GLY A 93 -2.68 -6.19 8.22
CA GLY A 93 -3.53 -7.37 8.40
C GLY A 93 -4.23 -7.77 7.10
N ALA A 94 -4.71 -6.80 6.31
CA ALA A 94 -5.34 -7.08 5.02
C ALA A 94 -4.36 -7.71 4.04
N ILE A 95 -3.10 -7.24 4.02
CA ILE A 95 -2.04 -7.82 3.20
C ILE A 95 -1.73 -9.25 3.67
N PHE A 96 -1.53 -9.43 4.97
CA PHE A 96 -1.22 -10.72 5.57
C PHE A 96 -2.31 -11.76 5.29
N ASN A 97 -3.57 -11.34 5.36
CA ASN A 97 -4.71 -12.23 5.17
C ASN A 97 -5.12 -12.42 3.70
N CYS A 98 -4.39 -11.82 2.77
CA CYS A 98 -4.65 -12.02 1.35
C CYS A 98 -4.45 -13.51 0.99
N PRO A 99 -5.45 -14.16 0.38
CA PRO A 99 -5.40 -15.62 0.16
C PRO A 99 -4.46 -16.06 -0.96
N VAL A 100 -3.86 -15.13 -1.69
CA VAL A 100 -2.92 -15.45 -2.77
C VAL A 100 -1.55 -14.85 -2.46
N PRO A 101 -0.46 -15.39 -3.05
CA PRO A 101 0.88 -14.83 -2.84
C PRO A 101 0.96 -13.36 -3.24
N THR A 102 1.62 -12.57 -2.41
CA THR A 102 1.93 -11.16 -2.67
C THR A 102 3.44 -11.04 -2.85
N ILE A 103 3.85 -10.51 -4.00
CA ILE A 103 5.26 -10.37 -4.36
C ILE A 103 5.61 -8.88 -4.40
N ALA A 104 6.61 -8.48 -3.62
CA ALA A 104 7.14 -7.12 -3.69
C ALA A 104 8.23 -7.07 -4.76
N MET A 105 8.00 -6.27 -5.80
CA MET A 105 8.98 -6.03 -6.86
C MET A 105 9.79 -4.79 -6.49
N ILE A 106 10.90 -5.01 -5.81
CA ILE A 106 11.68 -3.95 -5.18
C ILE A 106 12.78 -3.45 -6.10
N GLU A 107 12.82 -2.12 -6.29
CA GLU A 107 13.89 -1.40 -6.97
C GLU A 107 14.44 -0.34 -6.03
N GLY A 108 15.72 -0.04 -6.14
CA GLY A 108 16.36 1.01 -5.35
C GLY A 108 17.27 0.52 -4.23
#